data_d6922d6cf65b7dd9dcac1ed6cbfe7537
#
_entry.id   d6922d6cf65b7dd9dcac1ed6cbfe7537
#
_cell.length_a   1.000
_cell.length_b   1.000
_cell.length_c   1.000
_cell.angle_alpha   90.00
_cell.angle_beta   90.00
_cell.angle_gamma   90.00
#
_symmetry.space_group_name_H-M   'P 1'
#
loop_
_entity.id
_entity.type
_entity.pdbx_description
1 polymer ?
#
loop_
_entity_poly.entity_id
_entity_poly.type
_entity_poly.pdbx_seq_one_letter_code
_entity_poly.pdbx_strand_id
1 'polypeptide(L)'
;MSHCQITLSVNAGVALHLGAMRVWSDALHDRRVVGFSTVTPERWNILQAHPDFASPDLLFFTHCHPDHYSRALTEQVIARNPQVALVLPEQEFDRQLVLAGPSSHLTLEGLHMDFMRLTHEGAQYREVPHYGCILEYDGFRVLIAGDCAVADPQLRDFIGNRPIDLALLNFPWVTLRKGRHFIEQAIRPEHLVVYHLPFSHDDRWGYRDAAVKGAGQLQGVPDVRLLL
;
A
#
# COMPACT_ATOMS: atom_id res chain seq x y z
N MET A 1 3.63 8.62 17.33
CA MET A 1 2.76 7.79 16.46
C MET A 1 1.54 7.26 17.22
N SER A 2 0.76 8.13 17.85
CA SER A 2 -0.50 7.73 18.50
C SER A 2 -1.68 7.63 17.52
N HIS A 3 -1.51 8.06 16.27
CA HIS A 3 -2.60 8.17 15.30
C HIS A 3 -2.65 7.04 14.26
N CYS A 4 -1.57 6.30 14.03
CA CYS A 4 -1.53 5.23 13.05
C CYS A 4 -0.67 4.05 13.52
N GLN A 5 -1.24 2.85 13.49
CA GLN A 5 -0.51 1.59 13.65
C GLN A 5 -0.50 0.87 12.30
N ILE A 6 0.64 0.25 11.96
CA ILE A 6 0.83 -0.47 10.70
C ILE A 6 1.29 -1.88 11.00
N THR A 7 0.63 -2.86 10.41
CA THR A 7 1.01 -4.28 10.50
C THR A 7 1.11 -4.87 9.10
N LEU A 8 2.27 -5.45 8.79
CA LEU A 8 2.52 -6.11 7.50
C LEU A 8 1.79 -7.45 7.43
N SER A 9 1.07 -7.72 6.35
CA SER A 9 0.65 -9.08 6.02
C SER A 9 1.79 -9.85 5.34
N VAL A 10 2.07 -9.52 4.10
CA VAL A 10 3.19 -10.04 3.29
C VAL A 10 3.50 -9.00 2.21
N ASN A 11 4.75 -8.78 1.83
CA ASN A 11 5.20 -7.87 0.77
C ASN A 11 4.56 -6.47 0.85
N ALA A 12 3.61 -6.21 -0.06
CA ALA A 12 2.90 -4.93 -0.19
C ALA A 12 1.67 -4.82 0.72
N GLY A 13 1.26 -5.90 1.35
CA GLY A 13 0.02 -5.96 2.11
C GLY A 13 0.14 -5.40 3.52
N VAL A 14 -0.69 -4.45 3.88
CA VAL A 14 -0.71 -3.83 5.22
C VAL A 14 -2.11 -3.71 5.79
N ALA A 15 -2.20 -3.84 7.11
CA ALA A 15 -3.32 -3.37 7.91
C ALA A 15 -2.92 -2.07 8.60
N LEU A 16 -3.77 -1.05 8.49
CA LEU A 16 -3.61 0.26 9.11
C LEU A 16 -4.72 0.47 10.13
N HIS A 17 -4.37 0.91 11.33
CA HIS A 17 -5.31 1.46 12.27
C HIS A 17 -5.16 2.98 12.26
N LEU A 18 -6.17 3.68 11.75
CA LEU A 18 -6.27 5.14 11.70
C LEU A 18 -7.38 5.59 12.65
N GLY A 19 -7.02 5.94 13.88
CA GLY A 19 -8.00 6.18 14.92
C GLY A 19 -8.87 4.95 15.17
N ALA A 20 -10.18 5.05 14.91
CA ALA A 20 -11.12 3.94 15.04
C ALA A 20 -11.18 3.05 13.78
N MET A 21 -10.65 3.53 12.63
CA MET A 21 -10.77 2.86 11.34
C MET A 21 -9.69 1.79 11.14
N ARG A 22 -10.11 0.63 10.64
CA ARG A 22 -9.25 -0.48 10.24
C ARG A 22 -9.24 -0.60 8.73
N VAL A 23 -8.13 -0.25 8.12
CA VAL A 23 -7.97 -0.21 6.67
C VAL A 23 -6.96 -1.27 6.24
N TRP A 24 -7.33 -2.15 5.33
CA TRP A 24 -6.38 -3.07 4.72
C TRP A 24 -6.10 -2.65 3.28
N SER A 25 -4.82 -2.50 2.96
CA SER A 25 -4.35 -2.20 1.60
C SER A 25 -3.52 -3.35 1.07
N ASP A 26 -3.85 -3.88 -0.11
CA ASP A 26 -3.13 -4.96 -0.82
C ASP A 26 -2.81 -6.20 0.08
N ALA A 27 -3.58 -6.38 1.15
CA ALA A 27 -3.23 -7.29 2.24
C ALA A 27 -3.44 -8.78 1.91
N LEU A 28 -4.14 -9.08 0.81
CA LEU A 28 -4.63 -10.41 0.48
C LEU A 28 -4.13 -10.85 -0.89
N HIS A 29 -3.04 -11.61 -0.92
CA HIS A 29 -2.52 -12.21 -2.15
C HIS A 29 -1.93 -13.61 -1.86
N ASP A 30 -2.22 -14.58 -2.68
CA ASP A 30 -1.87 -16.00 -2.48
C ASP A 30 -1.13 -16.63 -3.67
N ARG A 31 -0.86 -15.88 -4.72
CA ARG A 31 -0.09 -16.36 -5.86
C ARG A 31 1.38 -16.01 -5.71
N ARG A 32 2.21 -17.00 -5.99
CA ARG A 32 3.66 -16.81 -5.91
C ARG A 32 4.17 -16.04 -7.12
N VAL A 33 4.78 -14.89 -6.86
CA VAL A 33 5.61 -14.13 -7.81
C VAL A 33 7.08 -14.37 -7.46
N VAL A 34 7.91 -14.63 -8.47
CA VAL A 34 9.33 -14.97 -8.25
C VAL A 34 10.05 -13.81 -7.57
N GLY A 35 10.71 -14.11 -6.44
CA GLY A 35 11.45 -13.10 -5.67
C GLY A 35 10.61 -12.33 -4.66
N PHE A 36 9.31 -12.67 -4.54
CA PHE A 36 8.44 -12.12 -3.51
C PHE A 36 7.83 -13.25 -2.67
N SER A 37 7.49 -12.91 -1.43
CA SER A 37 6.77 -13.81 -0.55
C SER A 37 5.28 -13.82 -0.89
N THR A 38 4.55 -14.81 -0.41
CA THR A 38 3.11 -14.92 -0.63
C THR A 38 2.40 -15.35 0.66
N VAL A 39 1.11 -15.11 0.74
CA VAL A 39 0.27 -15.62 1.83
C VAL A 39 0.05 -17.11 1.60
N THR A 40 0.84 -17.95 2.29
CA THR A 40 0.60 -19.41 2.32
C THR A 40 -0.62 -19.72 3.19
N PRO A 41 -1.20 -20.94 3.11
CA PRO A 41 -2.28 -21.35 4.01
C PRO A 41 -1.94 -21.21 5.50
N GLU A 42 -0.69 -21.52 5.88
CA GLU A 42 -0.20 -21.37 7.27
C GLU A 42 -0.13 -19.88 7.65
N ARG A 43 0.39 -19.06 6.76
CA ARG A 43 0.44 -17.60 6.98
C ARG A 43 -0.95 -17.01 7.07
N TRP A 44 -1.86 -17.45 6.23
CA TRP A 44 -3.26 -17.03 6.28
C TRP A 44 -3.91 -17.33 7.63
N ASN A 45 -3.68 -18.52 8.18
CA ASN A 45 -4.18 -18.88 9.52
C ASN A 45 -3.60 -17.95 10.61
N ILE A 46 -2.31 -17.58 10.52
CA ILE A 46 -1.68 -16.65 11.44
C ILE A 46 -2.33 -15.25 11.31
N LEU A 47 -2.50 -14.76 10.08
CA LEU A 47 -3.12 -13.46 9.84
C LEU A 47 -4.56 -13.41 10.37
N GLN A 48 -5.37 -14.43 10.13
CA GLN A 48 -6.75 -14.51 10.63
C GLN A 48 -6.84 -14.49 12.17
N ALA A 49 -5.81 -14.99 12.85
CA ALA A 49 -5.73 -14.97 14.32
C ALA A 49 -5.17 -13.65 14.87
N HIS A 50 -4.57 -12.81 14.00
CA HIS A 50 -3.97 -11.56 14.42
C HIS A 50 -5.05 -10.46 14.55
N PRO A 51 -5.09 -9.69 15.65
CA PRO A 51 -6.15 -8.71 15.89
C PRO A 51 -6.25 -7.63 14.80
N ASP A 52 -5.13 -7.24 14.18
CA ASP A 52 -5.12 -6.24 13.12
C ASP A 52 -5.71 -6.75 11.80
N PHE A 53 -5.81 -8.09 11.65
CA PHE A 53 -6.41 -8.76 10.50
C PHE A 53 -7.74 -9.48 10.85
N ALA A 54 -8.40 -9.08 11.94
CA ALA A 54 -9.66 -9.71 12.35
C ALA A 54 -10.88 -9.19 11.57
N SER A 55 -11.01 -7.87 11.42
CA SER A 55 -12.21 -7.25 10.84
C SER A 55 -11.88 -5.86 10.28
N PRO A 56 -11.72 -5.70 8.97
CA PRO A 56 -11.52 -4.40 8.35
C PRO A 56 -12.85 -3.65 8.20
N ASP A 57 -12.79 -2.32 8.30
CA ASP A 57 -13.86 -1.41 7.89
C ASP A 57 -13.74 -1.11 6.39
N LEU A 58 -12.50 -1.04 5.89
CA LEU A 58 -12.17 -0.84 4.49
C LEU A 58 -11.13 -1.85 4.02
N LEU A 59 -11.39 -2.46 2.89
CA LEU A 59 -10.45 -3.28 2.13
C LEU A 59 -10.29 -2.66 0.76
N PHE A 60 -9.08 -2.23 0.40
CA PHE A 60 -8.82 -1.72 -0.93
C PHE A 60 -7.54 -2.30 -1.53
N PHE A 61 -7.50 -2.29 -2.86
CA PHE A 61 -6.36 -2.76 -3.63
C PHE A 61 -5.91 -1.66 -4.59
N THR A 62 -4.60 -1.40 -4.61
CA THR A 62 -4.01 -0.42 -5.53
C THR A 62 -4.12 -0.89 -6.97
N HIS A 63 -4.01 -2.19 -7.19
CA HIS A 63 -4.17 -2.88 -8.48
C HIS A 63 -4.35 -4.39 -8.26
N CYS A 64 -4.65 -5.14 -9.34
CA CYS A 64 -4.98 -6.56 -9.24
C CYS A 64 -3.85 -7.51 -9.69
N HIS A 65 -2.58 -7.11 -9.54
CA HIS A 65 -1.47 -8.06 -9.74
C HIS A 65 -1.46 -9.18 -8.70
N PRO A 66 -0.92 -10.37 -9.06
CA PRO A 66 -0.98 -11.55 -8.20
C PRO A 66 -0.28 -11.44 -6.85
N ASP A 67 0.64 -10.50 -6.68
CA ASP A 67 1.36 -10.18 -5.44
C ASP A 67 0.74 -9.05 -4.63
N HIS A 68 -0.43 -8.55 -5.07
CA HIS A 68 -1.25 -7.56 -4.36
C HIS A 68 -2.66 -8.06 -4.08
N TYR A 69 -3.23 -8.89 -4.96
CA TYR A 69 -4.63 -9.26 -4.93
C TYR A 69 -4.86 -10.76 -5.08
N SER A 70 -5.77 -11.30 -4.28
CA SER A 70 -6.37 -12.63 -4.42
C SER A 70 -7.88 -12.55 -4.27
N ARG A 71 -8.61 -12.92 -5.33
CA ARG A 71 -10.06 -13.02 -5.30
C ARG A 71 -10.52 -14.00 -4.20
N ALA A 72 -9.88 -15.18 -4.12
CA ALA A 72 -10.29 -16.22 -3.18
C ALA A 72 -10.14 -15.81 -1.70
N LEU A 73 -9.05 -15.11 -1.34
CA LEU A 73 -8.87 -14.58 0.02
C LEU A 73 -9.82 -13.42 0.29
N THR A 74 -10.05 -12.56 -0.69
CA THR A 74 -11.02 -11.46 -0.59
C THR A 74 -12.43 -11.97 -0.35
N GLU A 75 -12.88 -13.00 -1.07
CA GLU A 75 -14.17 -13.67 -0.86
C GLU A 75 -14.33 -14.19 0.58
N GLN A 76 -13.27 -14.77 1.16
CA GLN A 76 -13.31 -15.23 2.55
C GLN A 76 -13.45 -14.07 3.55
N VAL A 77 -12.79 -12.93 3.29
CA VAL A 77 -12.88 -11.76 4.16
C VAL A 77 -14.25 -11.12 4.09
N ILE A 78 -14.79 -10.86 2.89
CA ILE A 78 -16.12 -10.25 2.74
C ILE A 78 -17.24 -11.15 3.25
N ALA A 79 -17.10 -12.48 3.15
CA ALA A 79 -18.07 -13.42 3.70
C ALA A 79 -18.14 -13.35 5.25
N ARG A 80 -17.01 -13.11 5.91
CA ARG A 80 -16.93 -12.94 7.38
C ARG A 80 -17.29 -11.53 7.84
N ASN A 81 -17.08 -10.55 6.96
CA ASN A 81 -17.28 -9.12 7.24
C ASN A 81 -18.22 -8.50 6.19
N PRO A 82 -19.52 -8.82 6.22
CA PRO A 82 -20.45 -8.42 5.15
C PRO A 82 -20.67 -6.90 5.07
N GLN A 83 -20.21 -6.14 6.07
CA GLN A 83 -20.29 -4.66 6.09
C GLN A 83 -19.01 -3.99 5.61
N VAL A 84 -17.93 -4.73 5.32
CA VAL A 84 -16.67 -4.14 4.85
C VAL A 84 -16.89 -3.36 3.55
N ALA A 85 -16.37 -2.14 3.50
CA ALA A 85 -16.29 -1.40 2.25
C ALA A 85 -15.16 -2.01 1.40
N LEU A 86 -15.47 -2.38 0.16
CA LEU A 86 -14.52 -2.98 -0.77
C LEU A 86 -14.29 -2.03 -1.95
N VAL A 87 -13.02 -1.69 -2.21
CA VAL A 87 -12.60 -0.80 -3.29
C VAL A 87 -11.56 -1.50 -4.17
N LEU A 88 -11.82 -1.61 -5.46
CA LEU A 88 -10.93 -2.22 -6.44
C LEU A 88 -10.87 -1.38 -7.73
N PRO A 89 -9.75 -1.43 -8.46
CA PRO A 89 -9.64 -0.79 -9.78
C PRO A 89 -10.32 -1.57 -10.91
N GLU A 90 -10.67 -2.84 -10.68
CA GLU A 90 -11.31 -3.73 -11.64
C GLU A 90 -12.59 -4.34 -11.06
N GLN A 91 -13.56 -4.66 -11.93
CA GLN A 91 -14.83 -5.26 -11.50
C GLN A 91 -14.63 -6.75 -11.18
N GLU A 92 -14.68 -7.10 -9.90
CA GLU A 92 -14.48 -8.46 -9.39
C GLU A 92 -15.69 -9.00 -8.64
N PHE A 93 -16.45 -8.13 -7.96
CA PHE A 93 -17.58 -8.47 -7.11
C PHE A 93 -18.78 -7.58 -7.40
N ASP A 94 -20.00 -8.07 -7.15
CA ASP A 94 -21.22 -7.27 -7.32
C ASP A 94 -21.30 -6.11 -6.32
N ARG A 95 -20.78 -6.32 -5.09
CA ARG A 95 -20.76 -5.31 -4.02
C ARG A 95 -19.38 -4.78 -3.80
N GLN A 96 -18.95 -3.90 -4.68
CA GLN A 96 -17.69 -3.16 -4.56
C GLN A 96 -17.82 -1.77 -5.14
N LEU A 97 -16.93 -0.88 -4.73
CA LEU A 97 -16.69 0.38 -5.42
C LEU A 97 -15.57 0.16 -6.43
N VAL A 98 -15.84 0.46 -7.69
CA VAL A 98 -14.84 0.36 -8.76
C VAL A 98 -14.21 1.72 -8.97
N LEU A 99 -12.87 1.76 -8.91
CA LEU A 99 -12.10 2.95 -9.26
C LEU A 99 -12.07 3.10 -10.79
N ALA A 100 -12.92 3.96 -11.30
CA ALA A 100 -13.01 4.25 -12.72
C ALA A 100 -12.60 5.71 -13.01
N GLY A 101 -11.83 5.92 -14.08
CA GLY A 101 -11.37 7.25 -14.46
C GLY A 101 -10.06 7.67 -13.78
N PRO A 102 -9.66 8.95 -13.94
CA PRO A 102 -8.36 9.44 -13.50
C PRO A 102 -8.26 9.64 -11.99
N SER A 103 -9.36 9.90 -11.31
CA SER A 103 -9.41 10.11 -9.85
C SER A 103 -10.78 9.75 -9.28
N SER A 104 -10.80 9.42 -7.99
CA SER A 104 -12.02 9.19 -7.23
C SER A 104 -11.85 9.71 -5.80
N HIS A 105 -12.94 10.20 -5.22
CA HIS A 105 -13.01 10.62 -3.83
C HIS A 105 -14.11 9.83 -3.12
N LEU A 106 -13.77 9.24 -1.97
CA LEU A 106 -14.69 8.47 -1.14
C LEU A 106 -14.60 8.94 0.30
N THR A 107 -15.69 8.77 1.05
CA THR A 107 -15.71 9.02 2.50
C THR A 107 -16.41 7.86 3.21
N LEU A 108 -15.81 7.37 4.29
CA LEU A 108 -16.34 6.32 5.12
C LEU A 108 -16.10 6.69 6.60
N GLU A 109 -17.18 6.98 7.35
CA GLU A 109 -17.13 7.22 8.80
C GLU A 109 -16.02 8.20 9.26
N GLY A 110 -15.83 9.29 8.52
CA GLY A 110 -14.80 10.32 8.80
C GLY A 110 -13.43 10.03 8.18
N LEU A 111 -13.23 8.87 7.60
CA LEU A 111 -12.07 8.58 6.75
C LEU A 111 -12.32 9.15 5.34
N HIS A 112 -11.51 10.12 4.92
CA HIS A 112 -11.52 10.64 3.57
C HIS A 112 -10.45 9.93 2.74
N MET A 113 -10.81 9.55 1.52
CA MET A 113 -9.95 8.78 0.62
C MET A 113 -9.92 9.43 -0.76
N ASP A 114 -8.76 9.93 -1.16
CA ASP A 114 -8.50 10.38 -2.52
C ASP A 114 -7.71 9.30 -3.26
N PHE A 115 -8.23 8.86 -4.39
CA PHE A 115 -7.55 7.93 -5.30
C PHE A 115 -7.15 8.66 -6.58
N MET A 116 -5.95 8.38 -7.06
CA MET A 116 -5.46 8.87 -8.35
C MET A 116 -4.91 7.70 -9.16
N ARG A 117 -5.35 7.60 -10.43
CA ARG A 117 -4.75 6.65 -11.36
C ARG A 117 -3.32 7.09 -11.66
N LEU A 118 -2.35 6.25 -11.34
CA LEU A 118 -0.92 6.49 -11.51
C LEU A 118 -0.32 5.45 -12.46
N THR A 119 0.75 5.82 -13.14
CA THR A 119 1.48 4.87 -13.99
C THR A 119 2.13 3.79 -13.12
N HIS A 120 1.86 2.53 -13.43
CA HIS A 120 2.55 1.40 -12.79
C HIS A 120 4.02 1.33 -13.22
N GLU A 121 4.93 0.96 -12.31
CA GLU A 121 6.36 0.78 -12.64
C GLU A 121 6.53 -0.38 -13.64
N GLY A 122 7.39 -0.17 -14.64
CA GLY A 122 7.63 -1.12 -15.72
C GLY A 122 6.75 -0.89 -16.95
N ALA A 123 7.40 -0.72 -18.11
CA ALA A 123 6.73 -0.37 -19.38
C ALA A 123 5.66 -1.40 -19.80
N GLN A 124 5.85 -2.67 -19.45
CA GLN A 124 4.91 -3.76 -19.73
C GLN A 124 3.60 -3.67 -18.94
N TYR A 125 3.58 -2.88 -17.85
CA TYR A 125 2.42 -2.73 -16.96
C TYR A 125 1.69 -1.39 -17.12
N ARG A 126 2.03 -0.59 -18.15
CA ARG A 126 1.48 0.76 -18.35
C ARG A 126 -0.04 0.80 -18.41
N GLU A 127 -0.67 -0.25 -18.94
CA GLU A 127 -2.12 -0.32 -19.11
C GLU A 127 -2.84 -0.88 -17.87
N VAL A 128 -2.11 -1.38 -16.88
CA VAL A 128 -2.71 -1.91 -15.64
C VAL A 128 -3.44 -0.78 -14.91
N PRO A 129 -4.72 -0.97 -14.56
CA PRO A 129 -5.43 -0.02 -13.70
C PRO A 129 -4.78 0.01 -12.31
N HIS A 130 -3.97 1.02 -12.06
CA HIS A 130 -3.22 1.19 -10.81
C HIS A 130 -3.54 2.55 -10.19
N TYR A 131 -3.82 2.55 -8.89
CA TYR A 131 -4.19 3.75 -8.15
C TYR A 131 -3.33 3.94 -6.90
N GLY A 132 -2.77 5.13 -6.74
CA GLY A 132 -2.30 5.60 -5.44
C GLY A 132 -3.46 6.16 -4.62
N CYS A 133 -3.30 6.21 -3.30
CA CYS A 133 -4.32 6.70 -2.38
C CYS A 133 -3.71 7.65 -1.35
N ILE A 134 -4.44 8.73 -1.02
CA ILE A 134 -4.23 9.50 0.21
C ILE A 134 -5.43 9.26 1.11
N LEU A 135 -5.17 8.67 2.28
CA LEU A 135 -6.13 8.51 3.35
C LEU A 135 -5.97 9.68 4.33
N GLU A 136 -7.08 10.30 4.74
CA GLU A 136 -7.07 11.34 5.76
C GLU A 136 -8.10 11.03 6.85
N TYR A 137 -7.65 10.97 8.10
CA TYR A 137 -8.48 10.78 9.27
C TYR A 137 -8.01 11.73 10.39
N ASP A 138 -8.91 12.56 10.91
CA ASP A 138 -8.60 13.59 11.93
C ASP A 138 -7.37 14.46 11.58
N GLY A 139 -7.22 14.81 10.29
CA GLY A 139 -6.11 15.63 9.80
C GLY A 139 -4.80 14.88 9.60
N PHE A 140 -4.69 13.61 9.99
CA PHE A 140 -3.52 12.76 9.73
C PHE A 140 -3.60 12.15 8.33
N ARG A 141 -2.58 12.35 7.49
CA ARG A 141 -2.57 11.94 6.09
C ARG A 141 -1.56 10.83 5.82
N VAL A 142 -2.08 9.76 5.23
CA VAL A 142 -1.29 8.59 4.81
C VAL A 142 -1.29 8.50 3.28
N LEU A 143 -0.12 8.57 2.67
CA LEU A 143 0.07 8.30 1.26
C LEU A 143 0.42 6.82 1.06
N ILE A 144 -0.32 6.13 0.19
CA ILE A 144 -0.02 4.77 -0.28
C ILE A 144 0.16 4.86 -1.79
N ALA A 145 1.39 4.66 -2.27
CA ALA A 145 1.69 4.80 -3.68
C ALA A 145 1.53 3.51 -4.49
N GLY A 146 1.42 2.34 -3.82
CA GLY A 146 1.42 1.03 -4.48
C GLY A 146 2.68 0.85 -5.34
N ASP A 147 2.52 0.26 -6.50
CA ASP A 147 3.59 0.04 -7.49
C ASP A 147 3.70 1.18 -8.52
N CYS A 148 3.40 2.40 -8.07
CA CYS A 148 3.59 3.61 -8.88
C CYS A 148 5.02 3.72 -9.41
N ALA A 149 5.14 4.14 -10.66
CA ALA A 149 6.42 4.44 -11.28
C ALA A 149 7.22 5.45 -10.44
N VAL A 150 8.48 5.10 -10.17
CA VAL A 150 9.33 5.90 -9.29
C VAL A 150 9.56 7.31 -9.86
N ALA A 151 9.25 8.32 -9.05
CA ALA A 151 9.29 9.74 -9.40
C ALA A 151 8.28 10.15 -10.49
N ASP A 152 7.11 9.51 -10.53
CA ASP A 152 6.01 9.87 -11.44
C ASP A 152 5.57 11.32 -11.19
N PRO A 153 5.56 12.20 -12.21
CA PRO A 153 5.05 13.56 -12.08
C PRO A 153 3.58 13.63 -11.63
N GLN A 154 2.75 12.66 -12.05
CA GLN A 154 1.34 12.59 -11.65
C GLN A 154 1.19 12.44 -10.14
N LEU A 155 2.10 11.68 -9.49
CA LEU A 155 2.09 11.56 -8.03
C LEU A 155 2.41 12.89 -7.35
N ARG A 156 3.32 13.71 -7.92
CA ARG A 156 3.58 15.06 -7.41
C ARG A 156 2.34 15.94 -7.49
N ASP A 157 1.67 15.92 -8.64
CA ASP A 157 0.45 16.70 -8.87
C ASP A 157 -0.68 16.22 -7.94
N PHE A 158 -0.77 14.92 -7.71
CA PHE A 158 -1.72 14.33 -6.78
C PHE A 158 -1.49 14.78 -5.34
N ILE A 159 -0.25 14.77 -4.86
CA ILE A 159 0.10 15.26 -3.53
C ILE A 159 -0.17 16.76 -3.44
N GLY A 160 0.22 17.51 -4.46
CA GLY A 160 0.10 18.97 -4.47
C GLY A 160 0.86 19.61 -3.30
N ASN A 161 0.16 20.45 -2.54
CA ASN A 161 0.70 21.12 -1.35
C ASN A 161 0.25 20.46 -0.03
N ARG A 162 -0.37 19.27 -0.08
CA ARG A 162 -0.85 18.59 1.11
C ARG A 162 0.34 18.06 1.93
N PRO A 163 0.44 18.37 3.22
CA PRO A 163 1.41 17.72 4.07
C PRO A 163 1.08 16.23 4.16
N ILE A 164 2.11 15.39 4.11
CA ILE A 164 2.01 13.93 4.25
C ILE A 164 2.65 13.55 5.58
N ASP A 165 1.85 13.06 6.52
CA ASP A 165 2.36 12.63 7.82
C ASP A 165 3.08 11.29 7.70
N LEU A 166 2.52 10.38 6.89
CA LEU A 166 3.05 9.05 6.68
C LEU A 166 3.02 8.68 5.19
N ALA A 167 4.13 8.24 4.63
CA ALA A 167 4.18 7.66 3.29
C ALA A 167 4.54 6.17 3.36
N LEU A 168 3.73 5.33 2.70
CA LEU A 168 4.06 3.93 2.43
C LEU A 168 4.52 3.82 0.97
N LEU A 169 5.80 3.50 0.79
CA LEU A 169 6.43 3.41 -0.53
C LEU A 169 7.11 2.06 -0.68
N ASN A 170 6.99 1.45 -1.87
CA ASN A 170 7.70 0.22 -2.17
C ASN A 170 9.22 0.46 -2.25
N PHE A 171 10.02 -0.60 -2.08
CA PHE A 171 11.48 -0.49 -1.94
C PHE A 171 12.20 0.20 -3.12
N PRO A 172 11.76 0.18 -4.39
CA PRO A 172 12.42 0.91 -5.48
C PRO A 172 12.55 2.41 -5.22
N TRP A 173 11.62 3.01 -4.47
CA TRP A 173 11.69 4.43 -4.14
C TRP A 173 12.95 4.81 -3.35
N VAL A 174 13.44 3.93 -2.49
CA VAL A 174 14.66 4.20 -1.72
C VAL A 174 15.92 3.66 -2.39
N THR A 175 15.83 2.60 -3.19
CA THR A 175 16.99 2.03 -3.87
C THR A 175 17.45 2.88 -5.06
N LEU A 176 16.53 3.56 -5.75
CA LEU A 176 16.83 4.42 -6.89
C LEU A 176 17.07 5.87 -6.45
N ARG A 177 18.14 6.50 -6.97
CA ARG A 177 18.47 7.90 -6.66
C ARG A 177 17.33 8.86 -7.00
N LYS A 178 16.64 8.65 -8.14
CA LYS A 178 15.51 9.48 -8.55
C LYS A 178 14.36 9.43 -7.53
N GLY A 179 14.13 8.25 -6.95
CA GLY A 179 13.10 8.04 -5.94
C GLY A 179 13.44 8.77 -4.63
N ARG A 180 14.67 8.62 -4.12
CA ARG A 180 15.11 9.35 -2.92
C ARG A 180 14.97 10.87 -3.10
N HIS A 181 15.44 11.38 -4.24
CA HIS A 181 15.29 12.81 -4.55
C HIS A 181 13.82 13.25 -4.57
N PHE A 182 12.93 12.44 -5.13
CA PHE A 182 11.50 12.75 -5.16
C PHE A 182 10.88 12.72 -3.74
N ILE A 183 11.25 11.75 -2.92
CA ILE A 183 10.83 11.70 -1.51
C ILE A 183 11.24 13.00 -0.80
N GLU A 184 12.49 13.43 -0.94
CA GLU A 184 13.08 14.60 -0.28
C GLU A 184 12.49 15.92 -0.78
N GLN A 185 12.09 16.02 -2.05
CA GLN A 185 11.68 17.28 -2.67
C GLN A 185 10.17 17.41 -2.87
N ALA A 186 9.46 16.31 -3.07
CA ALA A 186 8.05 16.34 -3.43
C ALA A 186 7.14 15.75 -2.35
N ILE A 187 7.48 14.58 -1.78
CA ILE A 187 6.63 13.95 -0.76
C ILE A 187 6.88 14.59 0.60
N ARG A 188 8.13 14.66 1.02
CA ARG A 188 8.59 15.22 2.31
C ARG A 188 7.78 14.73 3.52
N PRO A 189 7.65 13.40 3.71
CA PRO A 189 6.80 12.88 4.76
C PRO A 189 7.49 13.04 6.13
N GLU A 190 6.68 13.16 7.20
CA GLU A 190 7.21 13.10 8.57
C GLU A 190 7.68 11.67 8.91
N HIS A 191 6.96 10.66 8.41
CA HIS A 191 7.27 9.25 8.57
C HIS A 191 7.27 8.56 7.21
N LEU A 192 8.32 7.80 6.94
CA LEU A 192 8.40 6.94 5.75
C LEU A 192 8.44 5.47 6.17
N VAL A 193 7.52 4.70 5.64
CA VAL A 193 7.53 3.24 5.72
C VAL A 193 7.88 2.68 4.35
N VAL A 194 8.99 1.96 4.29
CA VAL A 194 9.42 1.22 3.10
C VAL A 194 8.91 -0.21 3.23
N TYR A 195 8.18 -0.67 2.24
CA TYR A 195 7.55 -1.98 2.23
C TYR A 195 7.70 -2.66 0.86
N HIS A 196 6.89 -3.67 0.56
CA HIS A 196 6.99 -4.50 -0.65
C HIS A 196 8.33 -5.22 -0.73
N LEU A 197 8.78 -5.72 0.41
CA LEU A 197 10.01 -6.48 0.54
C LEU A 197 9.68 -7.95 0.83
N PRO A 198 10.34 -8.90 0.16
CA PRO A 198 10.17 -10.31 0.48
C PRO A 198 10.69 -10.63 1.88
N PHE A 199 10.22 -11.71 2.48
CA PHE A 199 10.87 -12.26 3.67
C PHE A 199 12.29 -12.73 3.33
N SER A 200 13.17 -12.80 4.32
CA SER A 200 14.60 -13.07 4.11
C SER A 200 14.87 -14.36 3.32
N HIS A 201 14.05 -15.40 3.51
CA HIS A 201 14.20 -16.68 2.82
C HIS A 201 13.74 -16.67 1.35
N ASP A 202 12.94 -15.67 0.95
CA ASP A 202 12.47 -15.47 -0.42
C ASP A 202 13.28 -14.43 -1.19
N ASP A 203 14.09 -13.61 -0.49
CA ASP A 203 14.88 -12.52 -1.07
C ASP A 203 16.09 -13.04 -1.87
N ARG A 204 15.83 -13.43 -3.11
CA ARG A 204 16.85 -13.98 -4.01
C ARG A 204 17.80 -12.94 -4.58
N TRP A 205 17.40 -11.67 -4.56
CA TRP A 205 18.13 -10.60 -5.25
C TRP A 205 18.70 -9.54 -4.33
N GLY A 206 18.59 -9.72 -3.00
CA GLY A 206 19.13 -8.79 -2.02
C GLY A 206 18.37 -7.47 -1.95
N TYR A 207 17.06 -7.49 -2.21
CA TYR A 207 16.21 -6.30 -2.14
C TYR A 207 16.18 -5.68 -0.75
N ARG A 208 16.21 -6.49 0.30
CA ARG A 208 16.22 -6.04 1.69
C ARG A 208 17.46 -5.23 2.01
N ASP A 209 18.64 -5.76 1.67
CA ASP A 209 19.92 -5.08 1.88
C ASP A 209 20.03 -3.79 1.05
N ALA A 210 19.56 -3.85 -0.21
CA ALA A 210 19.52 -2.68 -1.08
C ALA A 210 18.59 -1.60 -0.51
N ALA A 211 17.42 -1.98 0.03
CA ALA A 211 16.48 -1.06 0.66
C ALA A 211 17.06 -0.43 1.94
N VAL A 212 17.68 -1.22 2.82
CA VAL A 212 18.35 -0.71 4.01
C VAL A 212 19.43 0.31 3.65
N LYS A 213 20.29 -0.05 2.68
CA LYS A 213 21.35 0.86 2.20
C LYS A 213 20.76 2.13 1.58
N GLY A 214 19.70 1.99 0.78
CA GLY A 214 19.04 3.13 0.12
C GLY A 214 18.36 4.06 1.11
N ALA A 215 17.63 3.50 2.07
CA ALA A 215 16.97 4.26 3.14
C ALA A 215 17.97 5.05 3.98
N GLY A 216 19.13 4.47 4.28
CA GLY A 216 20.22 5.16 5.00
C GLY A 216 20.87 6.33 4.23
N GLN A 217 20.52 6.52 2.95
CA GLN A 217 20.98 7.65 2.13
C GLN A 217 19.97 8.81 2.06
N LEU A 218 18.75 8.63 2.58
CA LEU A 218 17.74 9.67 2.63
C LEU A 218 18.14 10.81 3.56
N GLN A 219 17.83 12.02 3.15
CA GLN A 219 18.05 13.24 3.94
C GLN A 219 16.71 13.96 4.16
N GLY A 220 16.57 14.59 5.32
CA GLY A 220 15.40 15.41 5.61
C GLY A 220 14.09 14.66 5.84
N VAL A 221 14.11 13.32 6.00
CA VAL A 221 12.98 12.51 6.45
C VAL A 221 13.23 12.11 7.90
N PRO A 222 12.42 12.60 8.86
CA PRO A 222 12.74 12.43 10.29
C PRO A 222 12.70 10.98 10.78
N ASP A 223 11.79 10.17 10.27
CA ASP A 223 11.62 8.76 10.67
C ASP A 223 11.45 7.86 9.45
N VAL A 224 12.39 6.93 9.26
CA VAL A 224 12.36 5.95 8.16
C VAL A 224 12.36 4.54 8.72
N ARG A 225 11.36 3.76 8.39
CA ARG A 225 11.20 2.37 8.82
C ARG A 225 11.06 1.45 7.62
N LEU A 226 11.60 0.25 7.75
CA LEU A 226 11.42 -0.82 6.77
C LEU A 226 10.56 -1.92 7.41
N LEU A 227 9.51 -2.34 6.71
CA LEU A 227 8.75 -3.54 7.06
C LEU A 227 9.46 -4.75 6.44
N LEU A 228 10.19 -5.48 7.28
CA LEU A 228 11.11 -6.56 6.88
C LEU A 228 10.61 -7.93 7.35
#